data_a1da770e719a35c71678e7f42270e4a0
#
_entry.id   a1da770e719a35c71678e7f42270e4a0
#
_cell.length_a   1.000
_cell.length_b   1.000
_cell.length_c   1.000
_cell.angle_alpha   90.00
_cell.angle_beta   90.00
_cell.angle_gamma   90.00
#
_symmetry.space_group_name_H-M   'P 1'
#
loop_
_entity.id
_entity.type
_entity.pdbx_description
1 polymer ?
#
loop_
_entity_poly.entity_id
_entity_poly.type
_entity_poly.pdbx_seq_one_letter_code
_entity_poly.pdbx_strand_id
1 'polypeptide(L)'
;MQERSVLLLALNGADDAGESLRRLLESSKIAVDADEAELDELLGQGVADFLLAPLRDSDELARVRRLLNRIAQEQQAREALTEKLGLQQLIGESPAFVEETKKIPVLARSDTSVLISGETGTGKEMVARAIHYLSPRAGKPFVPVNCGAIPVELLENELFGHKSGAFTGAAGARDGLIREAEQGTIFLDEINCLPLLAQVKLLRFLQNKEYRPLGSTRVLTGDVRIIAASNANLETEVAAGTLRRDLYYRLNVVPIVLPPLRARSQDIILLARHFLAQYAAKANSPASSFSAAAERKLLLYDWPGNVRELEHVIERVVILCTEEIIQEDDIILPGQVDVTRMSFQELKANVISQFESNYLQNVLTACRGNITKAAQVAQKERRTFWALVRKHNIDVQKFRAPDYHERGNHQSALG
;
A
#
# COMPACT_ATOMS: atom_id res chain seq x y z
N MET A 1 -51.50 11.61 -22.51
CA MET A 1 -50.32 11.07 -21.81
C MET A 1 -49.14 11.37 -22.71
N GLN A 2 -48.28 12.31 -22.33
CA GLN A 2 -47.04 12.61 -23.08
C GLN A 2 -46.02 11.54 -22.68
N GLU A 3 -45.57 10.74 -23.66
CA GLU A 3 -44.44 9.83 -23.49
C GLU A 3 -43.20 10.64 -23.07
N ARG A 4 -42.65 10.35 -21.88
CA ARG A 4 -41.38 10.91 -21.39
C ARG A 4 -40.30 9.93 -21.77
N SER A 5 -39.43 10.32 -22.66
CA SER A 5 -38.23 9.53 -23.00
C SER A 5 -37.07 9.95 -22.12
N VAL A 6 -36.31 8.97 -21.59
CA VAL A 6 -35.14 9.18 -20.71
C VAL A 6 -33.87 8.88 -21.49
N LEU A 7 -32.91 9.79 -21.45
CA LEU A 7 -31.59 9.63 -22.02
C LEU A 7 -30.61 9.22 -20.93
N LEU A 8 -30.07 8.01 -21.01
CA LEU A 8 -29.04 7.49 -20.11
C LEU A 8 -27.66 7.91 -20.60
N LEU A 9 -26.90 8.64 -19.78
CA LEU A 9 -25.49 8.99 -20.02
C LEU A 9 -24.57 8.01 -19.27
N ALA A 10 -24.12 6.97 -19.97
CA ALA A 10 -23.04 6.13 -19.51
C ALA A 10 -21.71 6.71 -20.01
N LEU A 11 -20.95 7.36 -19.13
CA LEU A 11 -19.62 7.89 -19.45
C LEU A 11 -18.57 6.83 -19.10
N ASN A 12 -18.24 5.94 -20.04
CA ASN A 12 -17.01 5.18 -20.00
C ASN A 12 -15.90 6.08 -20.52
N GLY A 13 -14.86 6.30 -19.71
CA GLY A 13 -13.74 7.19 -19.99
C GLY A 13 -13.14 6.93 -21.37
N ALA A 14 -13.34 7.86 -22.27
CA ALA A 14 -12.68 7.91 -23.56
C ALA A 14 -12.48 9.36 -23.98
N ASP A 15 -11.37 9.58 -24.58
CA ASP A 15 -10.90 10.82 -25.18
C ASP A 15 -11.97 11.45 -26.07
N ASP A 16 -12.11 12.79 -25.98
CA ASP A 16 -13.01 13.62 -26.81
C ASP A 16 -14.49 13.61 -26.42
N ALA A 17 -14.76 13.99 -25.15
CA ALA A 17 -16.13 14.06 -24.61
C ALA A 17 -17.09 14.99 -25.39
N GLY A 18 -16.58 16.02 -26.08
CA GLY A 18 -17.38 16.94 -26.85
C GLY A 18 -17.92 16.37 -28.16
N GLU A 19 -17.11 15.64 -28.90
CA GLU A 19 -17.48 15.04 -30.18
C GLU A 19 -18.26 13.73 -29.98
N SER A 20 -17.93 12.98 -28.94
CA SER A 20 -18.67 11.79 -28.51
C SER A 20 -20.09 12.15 -28.02
N LEU A 21 -20.25 13.23 -27.27
CA LEU A 21 -21.56 13.72 -26.83
C LEU A 21 -22.41 14.19 -28.05
N ARG A 22 -21.79 14.85 -29.00
CA ARG A 22 -22.47 15.28 -30.23
C ARG A 22 -22.94 14.10 -31.07
N ARG A 23 -22.11 13.08 -31.25
CA ARG A 23 -22.46 11.82 -31.95
C ARG A 23 -23.50 11.01 -31.17
N LEU A 24 -23.45 10.96 -29.85
CA LEU A 24 -24.48 10.35 -29.01
C LEU A 24 -25.82 11.08 -29.12
N LEU A 25 -25.84 12.41 -29.10
CA LEU A 25 -27.06 13.21 -29.28
C LEU A 25 -27.63 13.09 -30.69
N GLU A 26 -26.78 12.94 -31.71
CA GLU A 26 -27.19 12.74 -33.10
C GLU A 26 -27.62 11.30 -33.44
N SER A 27 -27.07 10.30 -32.71
CA SER A 27 -27.34 8.87 -32.92
C SER A 27 -28.37 8.26 -31.97
N SER A 28 -28.75 8.94 -30.90
CA SER A 28 -29.58 8.35 -29.86
C SER A 28 -31.08 8.42 -30.19
N LYS A 29 -31.55 7.32 -30.75
CA LYS A 29 -32.96 6.88 -30.62
C LYS A 29 -33.10 5.86 -29.49
N ILE A 30 -32.44 6.07 -28.34
CA ILE A 30 -32.64 5.22 -27.17
C ILE A 30 -33.60 5.98 -26.24
N ALA A 31 -34.89 5.86 -26.53
CA ALA A 31 -35.92 6.17 -25.58
C ALA A 31 -36.08 4.94 -24.67
N VAL A 32 -35.72 5.03 -23.43
CA VAL A 32 -36.10 4.06 -22.40
C VAL A 32 -37.27 4.67 -21.66
N ASP A 33 -38.41 4.03 -21.73
CA ASP A 33 -39.60 4.40 -20.96
C ASP A 33 -39.38 3.83 -19.56
N ALA A 34 -38.84 4.64 -18.63
CA ALA A 34 -38.55 4.24 -17.26
C ALA A 34 -39.41 5.06 -16.29
N ASP A 35 -39.95 4.39 -15.28
CA ASP A 35 -40.63 5.06 -14.17
C ASP A 35 -39.63 5.56 -13.09
N GLU A 36 -40.11 6.32 -12.10
CA GLU A 36 -39.24 6.88 -11.05
C GLU A 36 -38.49 5.79 -10.21
N ALA A 37 -39.07 4.62 -10.08
CA ALA A 37 -38.45 3.51 -9.30
C ALA A 37 -37.31 2.84 -10.08
N GLU A 38 -37.49 2.71 -11.42
CA GLU A 38 -36.44 2.19 -12.31
C GLU A 38 -35.26 3.17 -12.44
N LEU A 39 -35.52 4.49 -12.36
CA LEU A 39 -34.46 5.51 -12.37
C LEU A 39 -33.59 5.45 -11.13
N ASP A 40 -34.16 5.23 -9.94
CA ASP A 40 -33.40 5.07 -8.69
C ASP A 40 -32.53 3.80 -8.71
N GLU A 41 -33.02 2.71 -9.30
CA GLU A 41 -32.25 1.47 -9.48
C GLU A 41 -31.08 1.67 -10.44
N LEU A 42 -31.28 2.37 -11.56
CA LEU A 42 -30.23 2.69 -12.53
C LEU A 42 -29.14 3.62 -11.95
N LEU A 43 -29.52 4.58 -11.13
CA LEU A 43 -28.56 5.42 -10.39
C LEU A 43 -27.75 4.57 -9.38
N GLY A 44 -28.37 3.59 -8.74
CA GLY A 44 -27.70 2.62 -7.86
C GLY A 44 -26.70 1.71 -8.59
N GLN A 45 -26.90 1.47 -9.89
CA GLN A 45 -26.00 0.68 -10.76
C GLN A 45 -24.84 1.49 -11.35
N GLY A 46 -24.70 2.77 -11.00
CA GLY A 46 -23.55 3.60 -11.39
C GLY A 46 -23.78 4.50 -12.59
N VAL A 47 -25.02 4.74 -12.98
CA VAL A 47 -25.38 5.78 -13.95
C VAL A 47 -25.12 7.15 -13.30
N ALA A 48 -24.35 8.00 -13.97
CA ALA A 48 -23.89 9.27 -13.39
C ALA A 48 -25.02 10.32 -13.27
N ASP A 49 -25.97 10.35 -14.22
CA ASP A 49 -27.14 11.20 -14.20
C ASP A 49 -28.10 10.77 -15.34
N PHE A 50 -29.34 11.31 -15.37
CA PHE A 50 -30.30 11.08 -16.43
C PHE A 50 -30.92 12.42 -16.89
N LEU A 51 -31.39 12.46 -18.11
CA LEU A 51 -32.05 13.62 -18.70
C LEU A 51 -33.39 13.21 -19.28
N LEU A 52 -34.39 14.04 -19.05
CA LEU A 52 -35.73 13.85 -19.60
C LEU A 52 -35.82 14.48 -20.99
N ALA A 53 -36.28 13.72 -21.98
CA ALA A 53 -36.51 14.25 -23.34
C ALA A 53 -37.96 14.68 -23.51
N PRO A 54 -38.24 15.72 -24.32
CA PRO A 54 -37.33 16.53 -25.11
C PRO A 54 -36.60 17.59 -24.26
N LEU A 55 -35.27 17.74 -24.47
CA LEU A 55 -34.45 18.76 -23.83
C LEU A 55 -34.96 20.15 -24.23
N ARG A 56 -35.69 20.82 -23.36
CA ARG A 56 -36.30 22.14 -23.64
C ARG A 56 -35.77 23.27 -22.77
N ASP A 57 -35.06 22.97 -21.69
CA ASP A 57 -34.67 23.98 -20.72
C ASP A 57 -33.14 24.20 -20.65
N SER A 58 -32.79 25.49 -20.47
CA SER A 58 -31.41 25.94 -20.23
C SER A 58 -30.79 25.32 -18.99
N ASP A 59 -31.60 24.87 -18.03
CA ASP A 59 -31.16 24.27 -16.77
C ASP A 59 -30.60 22.84 -16.94
N GLU A 60 -31.18 22.05 -17.85
CA GLU A 60 -30.69 20.70 -18.14
C GLU A 60 -29.35 20.72 -18.89
N LEU A 61 -29.20 21.64 -19.85
CA LEU A 61 -27.89 21.88 -20.48
C LEU A 61 -26.83 22.38 -19.47
N ALA A 62 -27.25 23.22 -18.51
CA ALA A 62 -26.39 23.69 -17.45
C ALA A 62 -25.98 22.56 -16.48
N ARG A 63 -26.83 21.53 -16.29
CA ARG A 63 -26.55 20.34 -15.48
C ARG A 63 -25.55 19.44 -16.17
N VAL A 64 -25.72 19.13 -17.45
CA VAL A 64 -24.73 18.38 -18.26
C VAL A 64 -23.38 19.11 -18.29
N ARG A 65 -23.40 20.42 -18.51
CA ARG A 65 -22.16 21.21 -18.52
C ARG A 65 -21.42 21.21 -17.17
N ARG A 66 -22.18 21.21 -16.07
CA ARG A 66 -21.59 21.07 -14.73
C ARG A 66 -20.94 19.69 -14.49
N LEU A 67 -21.58 18.59 -14.95
CA LEU A 67 -21.03 17.25 -14.90
C LEU A 67 -19.77 17.11 -15.75
N LEU A 68 -19.82 17.57 -17.01
CA LEU A 68 -18.66 17.56 -17.91
C LEU A 68 -17.49 18.39 -17.35
N ASN A 69 -17.79 19.59 -16.82
CA ASN A 69 -16.78 20.43 -16.19
C ASN A 69 -16.17 19.77 -14.94
N ARG A 70 -16.97 19.05 -14.16
CA ARG A 70 -16.50 18.31 -12.99
C ARG A 70 -15.56 17.18 -13.40
N ILE A 71 -15.94 16.39 -14.42
CA ILE A 71 -15.10 15.32 -14.97
C ILE A 71 -13.81 15.88 -15.57
N ALA A 72 -13.91 16.97 -16.35
CA ALA A 72 -12.72 17.62 -16.92
C ALA A 72 -11.80 18.22 -15.84
N GLN A 73 -12.34 18.78 -14.76
CA GLN A 73 -11.55 19.25 -13.62
C GLN A 73 -10.89 18.10 -12.85
N GLU A 74 -11.57 16.97 -12.68
CA GLU A 74 -11.01 15.78 -12.05
C GLU A 74 -9.90 15.17 -12.92
N GLN A 75 -10.07 15.14 -14.25
CA GLN A 75 -9.01 14.72 -15.18
C GLN A 75 -7.83 15.69 -15.21
N GLN A 76 -8.07 16.98 -15.33
CA GLN A 76 -7.01 17.99 -15.29
C GLN A 76 -6.25 18.00 -13.97
N ALA A 77 -6.93 17.79 -12.83
CA ALA A 77 -6.28 17.64 -11.54
C ALA A 77 -5.40 16.38 -11.49
N ARG A 78 -5.85 15.28 -12.09
CA ARG A 78 -5.12 14.02 -12.21
C ARG A 78 -3.88 14.17 -13.12
N GLU A 79 -4.03 14.83 -14.26
CA GLU A 79 -2.94 15.11 -15.20
C GLU A 79 -1.91 16.08 -14.62
N ALA A 80 -2.37 17.17 -13.99
CA ALA A 80 -1.49 18.13 -13.31
C ALA A 80 -0.75 17.49 -12.13
N LEU A 81 -1.35 16.50 -11.47
CA LEU A 81 -0.71 15.71 -10.43
C LEU A 81 0.42 14.86 -11.02
N THR A 82 0.16 14.20 -12.13
CA THR A 82 1.11 13.34 -12.83
C THR A 82 2.31 14.15 -13.35
N GLU A 83 2.04 15.29 -13.96
CA GLU A 83 3.04 16.18 -14.56
C GLU A 83 3.89 16.91 -13.51
N LYS A 84 3.27 17.40 -12.43
CA LYS A 84 3.95 18.18 -11.37
C LYS A 84 4.84 17.35 -10.46
N LEU A 85 4.62 16.05 -10.34
CA LEU A 85 5.16 15.24 -9.25
C LEU A 85 6.08 14.11 -9.70
N GLY A 86 6.18 13.84 -11.01
CA GLY A 86 6.91 12.67 -11.51
C GLY A 86 6.44 11.37 -10.84
N LEU A 87 5.22 11.38 -10.29
CA LEU A 87 4.63 10.21 -9.68
C LEU A 87 4.27 9.23 -10.78
N GLN A 88 4.73 8.01 -10.64
CA GLN A 88 4.16 6.90 -11.37
C GLN A 88 2.66 6.91 -11.12
N GLN A 89 1.86 6.90 -12.18
CA GLN A 89 0.41 6.92 -12.08
C GLN A 89 -0.07 5.78 -11.17
N LEU A 90 -1.12 6.03 -10.38
CA LEU A 90 -1.85 4.96 -9.72
C LEU A 90 -2.54 4.16 -10.81
N ILE A 91 -1.84 3.13 -11.30
CA ILE A 91 -2.28 2.31 -12.43
C ILE A 91 -3.09 1.14 -11.89
N GLY A 92 -4.32 1.01 -12.38
CA GLY A 92 -5.21 -0.08 -12.07
C GLY A 92 -6.64 0.25 -12.48
N GLU A 93 -7.30 -0.71 -13.10
CA GLU A 93 -8.66 -0.64 -13.62
C GLU A 93 -9.57 -1.68 -12.96
N SER A 94 -8.99 -2.59 -12.17
CA SER A 94 -9.77 -3.61 -11.48
C SER A 94 -10.79 -2.99 -10.53
N PRO A 95 -12.02 -3.51 -10.46
CA PRO A 95 -13.08 -2.94 -9.61
C PRO A 95 -12.65 -2.78 -8.15
N ALA A 96 -11.94 -3.78 -7.59
CA ALA A 96 -11.47 -3.75 -6.21
C ALA A 96 -10.46 -2.62 -5.95
N PHE A 97 -9.57 -2.33 -6.91
CA PHE A 97 -8.61 -1.23 -6.79
C PHE A 97 -9.28 0.13 -6.99
N VAL A 98 -10.17 0.23 -7.98
CA VAL A 98 -10.90 1.47 -8.29
C VAL A 98 -11.81 1.88 -7.13
N GLU A 99 -12.48 0.93 -6.46
CA GLU A 99 -13.31 1.21 -5.28
C GLU A 99 -12.53 1.90 -4.17
N GLU A 100 -11.32 1.41 -3.88
CA GLU A 100 -10.46 1.99 -2.85
C GLU A 100 -9.87 3.35 -3.29
N THR A 101 -9.45 3.48 -4.54
CA THR A 101 -8.83 4.72 -5.04
C THR A 101 -9.84 5.85 -5.26
N LYS A 102 -11.12 5.56 -5.49
CA LYS A 102 -12.20 6.55 -5.54
C LYS A 102 -12.34 7.37 -4.24
N LYS A 103 -11.90 6.83 -3.11
CA LYS A 103 -11.90 7.52 -1.81
C LYS A 103 -10.85 8.65 -1.75
N ILE A 104 -9.78 8.57 -2.54
CA ILE A 104 -8.62 9.46 -2.46
C ILE A 104 -9.00 10.96 -2.61
N PRO A 105 -9.78 11.40 -3.62
CA PRO A 105 -10.13 12.82 -3.76
C PRO A 105 -10.93 13.37 -2.58
N VAL A 106 -11.81 12.56 -1.98
CA VAL A 106 -12.59 12.95 -0.81
C VAL A 106 -11.69 13.08 0.41
N LEU A 107 -10.83 12.08 0.64
CA LEU A 107 -9.87 12.07 1.74
C LEU A 107 -8.85 13.19 1.62
N ALA A 108 -8.42 13.54 0.42
CA ALA A 108 -7.47 14.61 0.19
C ALA A 108 -8.00 15.98 0.70
N ARG A 109 -9.29 16.22 0.59
CA ARG A 109 -9.93 17.48 1.05
C ARG A 109 -10.08 17.58 2.58
N SER A 110 -9.87 16.49 3.31
CA SER A 110 -10.00 16.42 4.77
C SER A 110 -8.63 16.35 5.43
N ASP A 111 -8.47 16.97 6.60
CA ASP A 111 -7.27 16.83 7.44
C ASP A 111 -7.32 15.58 8.35
N THR A 112 -8.33 14.75 8.19
CA THR A 112 -8.48 13.51 8.96
C THR A 112 -7.31 12.56 8.71
N SER A 113 -6.92 11.82 9.75
CA SER A 113 -5.93 10.73 9.62
C SER A 113 -6.48 9.64 8.71
N VAL A 114 -5.61 9.07 7.89
CA VAL A 114 -5.93 7.98 6.97
C VAL A 114 -5.06 6.78 7.30
N LEU A 115 -5.67 5.60 7.37
CA LEU A 115 -4.96 4.34 7.51
C LEU A 115 -5.03 3.56 6.20
N ILE A 116 -3.87 3.25 5.65
CA ILE A 116 -3.73 2.48 4.41
C ILE A 116 -3.23 1.08 4.76
N SER A 117 -4.05 0.07 4.55
CA SER A 117 -3.71 -1.33 4.78
C SER A 117 -3.49 -2.06 3.46
N GLY A 118 -2.61 -3.05 3.45
CA GLY A 118 -2.34 -3.88 2.28
C GLY A 118 -0.96 -4.53 2.37
N GLU A 119 -0.78 -5.61 1.63
CA GLU A 119 0.49 -6.34 1.59
C GLU A 119 1.66 -5.45 1.15
N THR A 120 2.88 -5.89 1.44
CA THR A 120 4.09 -5.22 0.95
C THR A 120 4.08 -5.14 -0.58
N GLY A 121 4.45 -3.99 -1.13
CA GLY A 121 4.51 -3.79 -2.59
C GLY A 121 3.17 -3.52 -3.29
N THR A 122 2.05 -3.33 -2.58
CA THR A 122 0.74 -3.01 -3.18
C THR A 122 0.58 -1.56 -3.64
N GLY A 123 1.50 -0.65 -3.23
CA GLY A 123 1.47 0.77 -3.62
C GLY A 123 0.96 1.71 -2.52
N LYS A 124 1.04 1.35 -1.24
CA LYS A 124 0.56 2.16 -0.10
C LYS A 124 1.17 3.57 -0.08
N GLU A 125 2.47 3.70 -0.32
CA GLU A 125 3.14 5.01 -0.38
C GLU A 125 2.62 5.87 -1.54
N MET A 126 2.35 5.27 -2.70
CA MET A 126 1.80 5.99 -3.86
C MET A 126 0.42 6.57 -3.55
N VAL A 127 -0.43 5.81 -2.84
CA VAL A 127 -1.73 6.29 -2.38
C VAL A 127 -1.57 7.43 -1.37
N ALA A 128 -0.63 7.31 -0.42
CA ALA A 128 -0.35 8.38 0.55
C ALA A 128 0.11 9.67 -0.14
N ARG A 129 0.99 9.56 -1.13
CA ARG A 129 1.44 10.68 -1.97
C ARG A 129 0.27 11.31 -2.73
N ALA A 130 -0.59 10.48 -3.36
CA ALA A 130 -1.76 10.98 -4.06
C ALA A 130 -2.70 11.76 -3.13
N ILE A 131 -2.95 11.26 -1.91
CA ILE A 131 -3.76 11.97 -0.91
C ILE A 131 -3.13 13.32 -0.54
N HIS A 132 -1.81 13.37 -0.31
CA HIS A 132 -1.12 14.61 0.03
C HIS A 132 -1.20 15.62 -1.10
N TYR A 133 -0.84 15.24 -2.31
CA TYR A 133 -0.72 16.16 -3.43
C TYR A 133 -2.06 16.61 -4.02
N LEU A 134 -3.14 15.88 -3.78
CA LEU A 134 -4.52 16.33 -4.05
C LEU A 134 -5.12 17.17 -2.91
N SER A 135 -4.40 17.36 -1.81
CA SER A 135 -4.88 18.09 -0.65
C SER A 135 -4.51 19.58 -0.72
N PRO A 136 -5.12 20.44 0.14
CA PRO A 136 -4.68 21.82 0.31
C PRO A 136 -3.21 21.95 0.74
N ARG A 137 -2.59 20.87 1.21
CA ARG A 137 -1.19 20.80 1.65
C ARG A 137 -0.21 20.39 0.52
N ALA A 138 -0.64 20.33 -0.73
CA ALA A 138 0.17 19.87 -1.88
C ALA A 138 1.50 20.62 -2.07
N GLY A 139 1.54 21.91 -1.71
CA GLY A 139 2.76 22.75 -1.77
C GLY A 139 3.61 22.72 -0.51
N LYS A 140 3.28 21.88 0.47
CA LYS A 140 3.95 21.76 1.77
C LYS A 140 4.75 20.45 1.84
N PRO A 141 5.62 20.27 2.87
CA PRO A 141 6.43 19.07 2.97
C PRO A 141 5.59 17.77 3.04
N PHE A 142 6.04 16.74 2.30
CA PHE A 142 5.63 15.35 2.48
C PHE A 142 6.82 14.59 3.03
N VAL A 143 6.71 14.14 4.29
CA VAL A 143 7.81 13.47 5.00
C VAL A 143 7.47 11.98 5.15
N PRO A 144 8.03 11.09 4.29
CA PRO A 144 7.84 9.66 4.42
C PRO A 144 8.79 9.09 5.48
N VAL A 145 8.26 8.25 6.35
CA VAL A 145 8.98 7.58 7.43
C VAL A 145 8.65 6.10 7.40
N ASN A 146 9.63 5.26 7.11
CA ASN A 146 9.49 3.82 7.29
C ASN A 146 9.89 3.46 8.73
N CYS A 147 8.89 3.15 9.56
CA CYS A 147 9.10 2.82 10.97
C CYS A 147 9.87 1.50 11.16
N GLY A 148 9.79 0.58 10.22
CA GLY A 148 10.54 -0.68 10.27
C GLY A 148 12.01 -0.55 9.90
N ALA A 149 12.40 0.52 9.19
CA ALA A 149 13.79 0.75 8.78
C ALA A 149 14.64 1.48 9.85
N ILE A 150 13.99 2.11 10.83
CA ILE A 150 14.68 2.85 11.90
C ILE A 150 14.81 1.93 13.13
N PRO A 151 15.99 1.84 13.76
CA PRO A 151 16.14 1.13 15.03
C PRO A 151 15.13 1.60 16.08
N VAL A 152 14.51 0.66 16.78
CA VAL A 152 13.40 0.93 17.72
C VAL A 152 13.78 1.98 18.77
N GLU A 153 15.03 1.96 19.24
CA GLU A 153 15.56 2.90 20.24
C GLU A 153 15.69 4.33 19.72
N LEU A 154 15.83 4.50 18.40
CA LEU A 154 16.02 5.80 17.76
C LEU A 154 14.71 6.39 17.20
N LEU A 155 13.70 5.56 17.00
CA LEU A 155 12.48 5.94 16.28
C LEU A 155 11.71 7.06 17.00
N GLU A 156 11.67 7.02 18.33
CA GLU A 156 11.06 8.07 19.14
C GLU A 156 11.82 9.40 18.99
N ASN A 157 13.15 9.33 18.99
CA ASN A 157 14.03 10.48 18.79
C ASN A 157 13.89 11.08 17.39
N GLU A 158 13.88 10.26 16.36
CA GLU A 158 13.70 10.72 14.98
C GLU A 158 12.34 11.43 14.79
N LEU A 159 11.27 10.88 15.35
CA LEU A 159 9.92 11.46 15.20
C LEU A 159 9.76 12.79 15.95
N PHE A 160 10.17 12.84 17.23
CA PHE A 160 9.85 13.95 18.12
C PHE A 160 11.03 14.87 18.42
N GLY A 161 12.25 14.48 18.02
CA GLY A 161 13.47 15.24 18.31
C GLY A 161 13.93 15.15 19.77
N HIS A 162 15.05 15.80 20.07
CA HIS A 162 15.61 15.85 21.41
C HIS A 162 16.27 17.18 21.74
N LYS A 163 16.40 17.47 23.05
CA LYS A 163 17.25 18.51 23.58
C LYS A 163 18.67 18.02 23.78
N SER A 164 19.61 18.96 23.79
CA SER A 164 20.98 18.67 24.23
C SER A 164 20.99 18.03 25.62
N GLY A 165 21.73 16.92 25.77
CA GLY A 165 21.84 16.17 27.02
C GLY A 165 20.67 15.22 27.30
N ALA A 166 19.76 14.97 26.37
CA ALA A 166 18.60 14.08 26.57
C ALA A 166 19.00 12.60 26.78
N PHE A 167 20.14 12.19 26.25
CA PHE A 167 20.73 10.85 26.41
C PHE A 167 22.25 10.91 26.21
N THR A 168 22.96 9.84 26.56
CA THR A 168 24.42 9.72 26.38
C THR A 168 24.77 9.81 24.90
N GLY A 169 25.46 10.89 24.50
CA GLY A 169 25.80 11.19 23.10
C GLY A 169 24.96 12.30 22.44
N ALA A 170 23.96 12.83 23.12
CA ALA A 170 23.17 13.98 22.64
C ALA A 170 23.95 15.30 22.81
N ALA A 171 24.96 15.54 21.97
CA ALA A 171 25.82 16.74 22.05
C ALA A 171 25.09 18.05 21.65
N GLY A 172 23.99 17.98 20.88
CA GLY A 172 23.18 19.12 20.43
C GLY A 172 21.69 18.84 20.53
N ALA A 173 20.86 19.86 20.34
CA ALA A 173 19.44 19.68 20.11
C ALA A 173 19.17 19.36 18.64
N ARG A 174 18.20 18.47 18.36
CA ARG A 174 17.77 18.14 17.00
C ARG A 174 16.26 18.14 16.93
N ASP A 175 15.75 18.82 15.91
CA ASP A 175 14.32 18.78 15.58
C ASP A 175 13.93 17.40 15.04
N GLY A 176 12.71 16.97 15.34
CA GLY A 176 12.17 15.70 14.86
C GLY A 176 11.41 15.85 13.54
N LEU A 177 11.11 14.72 12.90
CA LEU A 177 10.40 14.63 11.62
C LEU A 177 9.02 15.30 11.66
N ILE A 178 8.36 15.34 12.83
CA ILE A 178 7.10 16.08 12.99
C ILE A 178 7.34 17.58 12.74
N ARG A 179 8.48 18.13 13.18
CA ARG A 179 8.82 19.53 12.92
C ARG A 179 9.16 19.78 11.46
N GLU A 180 9.83 18.85 10.81
CA GLU A 180 10.14 18.92 9.38
C GLU A 180 8.87 18.89 8.52
N ALA A 181 7.83 18.17 8.97
CA ALA A 181 6.54 18.07 8.30
C ALA A 181 5.58 19.24 8.59
N GLU A 182 6.03 20.30 9.26
CA GLU A 182 5.16 21.41 9.66
C GLU A 182 4.34 21.97 8.51
N GLN A 183 3.05 22.17 8.72
CA GLN A 183 2.01 22.53 7.75
C GLN A 183 1.79 21.51 6.62
N GLY A 184 2.57 20.43 6.59
CA GLY A 184 2.57 19.38 5.58
C GLY A 184 1.90 18.09 6.03
N THR A 185 2.47 16.99 5.56
CA THR A 185 1.99 15.64 5.86
C THR A 185 3.16 14.73 6.23
N ILE A 186 3.04 13.97 7.29
CA ILE A 186 3.93 12.85 7.61
C ILE A 186 3.25 11.54 7.22
N PHE A 187 3.97 10.71 6.50
CA PHE A 187 3.54 9.37 6.13
C PHE A 187 4.33 8.34 6.94
N LEU A 188 3.63 7.60 7.80
CA LEU A 188 4.21 6.57 8.68
C LEU A 188 3.96 5.19 8.07
N ASP A 189 4.93 4.64 7.37
CA ASP A 189 4.85 3.26 6.86
C ASP A 189 5.25 2.27 7.97
N GLU A 190 4.66 1.08 7.94
CA GLU A 190 4.85 0.03 8.94
C GLU A 190 4.59 0.51 10.38
N ILE A 191 3.43 1.17 10.57
CA ILE A 191 3.04 1.75 11.86
C ILE A 191 3.05 0.73 13.02
N ASN A 192 2.87 -0.56 12.74
CA ASN A 192 2.98 -1.67 13.67
C ASN A 192 4.39 -1.82 14.29
N CYS A 193 5.43 -1.28 13.66
CA CYS A 193 6.80 -1.29 14.19
C CYS A 193 7.06 -0.20 15.25
N LEU A 194 6.10 0.71 15.50
CA LEU A 194 6.26 1.75 16.53
C LEU A 194 6.33 1.17 17.94
N PRO A 195 7.38 1.51 18.74
CA PRO A 195 7.44 1.11 20.13
C PRO A 195 6.30 1.75 20.95
N LEU A 196 5.83 1.08 21.99
CA LEU A 196 4.68 1.52 22.80
C LEU A 196 4.82 2.95 23.34
N LEU A 197 6.03 3.38 23.70
CA LEU A 197 6.28 4.75 24.16
C LEU A 197 6.04 5.79 23.06
N ALA A 198 6.51 5.49 21.84
CA ALA A 198 6.26 6.37 20.68
C ALA A 198 4.77 6.40 20.31
N GLN A 199 4.06 5.26 20.45
CA GLN A 199 2.62 5.21 20.23
C GLN A 199 1.84 6.14 21.19
N VAL A 200 2.23 6.22 22.46
CA VAL A 200 1.62 7.15 23.43
C VAL A 200 1.82 8.61 23.02
N LYS A 201 3.03 8.95 22.58
CA LYS A 201 3.33 10.32 22.11
C LYS A 201 2.59 10.66 20.82
N LEU A 202 2.55 9.71 19.87
CA LEU A 202 1.81 9.87 18.62
C LEU A 202 0.30 10.06 18.87
N LEU A 203 -0.26 9.31 19.81
CA LEU A 203 -1.67 9.47 20.19
C LEU A 203 -1.95 10.88 20.71
N ARG A 204 -1.10 11.42 21.60
CA ARG A 204 -1.23 12.80 22.09
C ARG A 204 -1.15 13.81 20.96
N PHE A 205 -0.22 13.60 20.03
CA PHE A 205 -0.11 14.44 18.85
C PHE A 205 -1.36 14.40 17.95
N LEU A 206 -1.93 13.22 17.74
CA LEU A 206 -3.17 13.06 16.97
C LEU A 206 -4.38 13.72 17.64
N GLN A 207 -4.41 13.76 18.98
CA GLN A 207 -5.52 14.34 19.74
C GLN A 207 -5.43 15.86 19.87
N ASN A 208 -4.26 16.36 20.26
CA ASN A 208 -4.09 17.75 20.69
C ASN A 208 -3.15 18.57 19.78
N LYS A 209 -2.54 17.92 18.77
CA LYS A 209 -1.46 18.52 17.97
C LYS A 209 -0.25 18.93 18.80
N GLU A 210 -0.06 18.32 19.97
CA GLU A 210 1.01 18.62 20.93
C GLU A 210 2.01 17.48 20.99
N TYR A 211 3.28 17.82 21.08
CA TYR A 211 4.37 16.86 21.30
C TYR A 211 5.46 17.45 22.17
N ARG A 212 6.33 16.58 22.70
CA ARG A 212 7.50 16.99 23.51
C ARG A 212 8.75 16.28 22.98
N PRO A 213 9.80 17.05 22.64
CA PRO A 213 11.11 16.47 22.36
C PRO A 213 11.66 15.69 23.57
N LEU A 214 12.49 14.69 23.32
CA LEU A 214 13.13 13.92 24.39
C LEU A 214 13.98 14.84 25.27
N GLY A 215 13.91 14.61 26.59
CA GLY A 215 14.61 15.46 27.57
C GLY A 215 14.04 16.86 27.74
N SER A 216 12.91 17.20 27.09
CA SER A 216 12.25 18.51 27.21
C SER A 216 11.01 18.44 28.09
N THR A 217 10.83 19.46 28.94
CA THR A 217 9.56 19.73 29.65
C THR A 217 8.62 20.63 28.83
N ARG A 218 9.13 21.30 27.81
CA ARG A 218 8.36 22.21 26.96
C ARG A 218 7.45 21.42 26.02
N VAL A 219 6.19 21.77 25.98
CA VAL A 219 5.21 21.32 25.00
C VAL A 219 5.37 22.16 23.75
N LEU A 220 5.44 21.52 22.59
CA LEU A 220 5.40 22.14 21.28
C LEU A 220 4.09 21.74 20.60
N THR A 221 3.58 22.62 19.76
CA THR A 221 2.44 22.35 18.88
C THR A 221 2.92 22.20 17.45
N GLY A 222 2.25 21.38 16.64
CA GLY A 222 2.56 21.21 15.23
C GLY A 222 1.29 21.02 14.41
N ASP A 223 1.20 21.71 13.27
CA ASP A 223 0.13 21.51 12.31
C ASP A 223 0.58 20.54 11.22
N VAL A 224 0.46 19.24 11.49
CA VAL A 224 0.86 18.17 10.58
C VAL A 224 -0.29 17.19 10.38
N ARG A 225 -0.55 16.81 9.14
CA ARG A 225 -1.47 15.74 8.78
C ARG A 225 -0.75 14.39 8.89
N ILE A 226 -1.44 13.38 9.45
CA ILE A 226 -0.89 12.02 9.58
C ILE A 226 -1.59 11.09 8.59
N ILE A 227 -0.77 10.39 7.79
CA ILE A 227 -1.20 9.23 7.00
C ILE A 227 -0.36 8.04 7.50
N ALA A 228 -1.00 6.96 7.90
CA ALA A 228 -0.32 5.76 8.38
C ALA A 228 -0.55 4.58 7.42
N ALA A 229 0.42 3.68 7.32
CA ALA A 229 0.28 2.45 6.56
C ALA A 229 0.74 1.23 7.34
N SER A 230 0.16 0.07 7.03
CA SER A 230 0.57 -1.22 7.59
C SER A 230 0.41 -2.35 6.57
N ASN A 231 1.33 -3.30 6.60
CA ASN A 231 1.23 -4.58 5.93
C ASN A 231 0.71 -5.70 6.86
N ALA A 232 0.68 -5.45 8.17
CA ALA A 232 0.18 -6.38 9.17
C ALA A 232 -1.34 -6.17 9.42
N ASN A 233 -2.00 -7.21 9.91
CA ASN A 233 -3.35 -7.08 10.45
C ASN A 233 -3.29 -6.38 11.81
N LEU A 234 -3.64 -5.09 11.82
CA LEU A 234 -3.56 -4.26 13.03
C LEU A 234 -4.52 -4.69 14.15
N GLU A 235 -5.62 -5.37 13.83
CA GLU A 235 -6.53 -5.92 14.86
C GLU A 235 -5.85 -7.06 15.63
N THR A 236 -5.07 -7.88 14.94
CA THR A 236 -4.23 -8.93 15.55
C THR A 236 -3.16 -8.31 16.44
N GLU A 237 -2.52 -7.22 16.00
CA GLU A 237 -1.52 -6.49 16.78
C GLU A 237 -2.14 -5.86 18.04
N VAL A 238 -3.36 -5.33 17.95
CA VAL A 238 -4.11 -4.83 19.11
C VAL A 238 -4.44 -5.95 20.09
N ALA A 239 -4.86 -7.12 19.58
CA ALA A 239 -5.14 -8.27 20.43
C ALA A 239 -3.88 -8.82 21.13
N ALA A 240 -2.73 -8.75 20.46
CA ALA A 240 -1.42 -9.14 21.00
C ALA A 240 -0.83 -8.10 21.97
N GLY A 241 -1.39 -6.88 22.04
CA GLY A 241 -0.90 -5.79 22.88
C GLY A 241 0.35 -5.08 22.35
N THR A 242 0.76 -5.35 21.13
CA THR A 242 1.88 -4.67 20.43
C THR A 242 1.46 -3.32 19.87
N LEU A 243 0.16 -3.17 19.53
CA LEU A 243 -0.46 -1.90 19.13
C LEU A 243 -1.52 -1.49 20.15
N ARG A 244 -1.47 -0.24 20.61
CA ARG A 244 -2.48 0.30 21.50
C ARG A 244 -3.83 0.46 20.78
N ARG A 245 -4.89 0.02 21.46
CA ARG A 245 -6.26 0.09 20.95
C ARG A 245 -6.73 1.53 20.68
N ASP A 246 -6.37 2.47 21.57
CA ASP A 246 -6.72 3.89 21.44
C ASP A 246 -6.06 4.55 20.23
N LEU A 247 -4.79 4.22 19.95
CA LEU A 247 -4.09 4.69 18.75
C LEU A 247 -4.72 4.10 17.47
N TYR A 248 -5.02 2.80 17.46
CA TYR A 248 -5.68 2.15 16.33
C TYR A 248 -6.96 2.86 15.92
N TYR A 249 -7.89 3.11 16.87
CA TYR A 249 -9.15 3.79 16.55
C TYR A 249 -8.95 5.25 16.12
N ARG A 250 -7.90 5.90 16.58
CA ARG A 250 -7.60 7.28 16.17
C ARG A 250 -7.01 7.37 14.79
N LEU A 251 -6.27 6.36 14.33
CA LEU A 251 -5.74 6.25 12.97
C LEU A 251 -6.79 5.72 11.98
N ASN A 252 -7.59 4.75 12.41
CA ASN A 252 -8.55 4.04 11.57
C ASN A 252 -9.90 4.78 11.48
N VAL A 253 -9.86 6.06 11.11
CA VAL A 253 -11.09 6.86 10.91
C VAL A 253 -11.68 6.55 9.53
N VAL A 254 -10.85 6.54 8.49
CA VAL A 254 -11.24 6.15 7.14
C VAL A 254 -10.19 5.20 6.59
N PRO A 255 -10.46 3.88 6.56
CA PRO A 255 -9.53 2.91 6.02
C PRO A 255 -9.53 2.90 4.48
N ILE A 256 -8.32 2.73 3.93
CA ILE A 256 -8.11 2.30 2.54
C ILE A 256 -7.46 0.92 2.58
N VAL A 257 -8.06 -0.06 1.90
CA VAL A 257 -7.54 -1.43 1.88
C VAL A 257 -7.11 -1.77 0.45
N LEU A 258 -5.79 -1.74 0.20
CA LEU A 258 -5.28 -2.05 -1.13
C LEU A 258 -5.28 -3.56 -1.38
N PRO A 259 -5.96 -4.03 -2.43
CA PRO A 259 -5.99 -5.45 -2.75
C PRO A 259 -4.60 -5.92 -3.23
N PRO A 260 -4.18 -7.16 -2.88
CA PRO A 260 -2.98 -7.75 -3.43
C PRO A 260 -3.11 -7.95 -4.94
N LEU A 261 -1.97 -8.01 -5.66
CA LEU A 261 -1.96 -8.04 -7.13
C LEU A 261 -2.70 -9.27 -7.69
N ARG A 262 -2.64 -10.42 -7.02
CA ARG A 262 -3.41 -11.64 -7.37
C ARG A 262 -4.93 -11.46 -7.30
N ALA A 263 -5.44 -10.52 -6.51
CA ALA A 263 -6.87 -10.20 -6.42
C ALA A 263 -7.32 -9.16 -7.47
N ARG A 264 -6.36 -8.62 -8.24
CA ARG A 264 -6.59 -7.67 -9.33
C ARG A 264 -5.84 -8.08 -10.60
N SER A 265 -6.07 -9.31 -11.04
CA SER A 265 -5.37 -9.93 -12.17
C SER A 265 -5.46 -9.12 -13.47
N GLN A 266 -6.54 -8.37 -13.69
CA GLN A 266 -6.70 -7.45 -14.81
C GLN A 266 -5.61 -6.37 -14.86
N ASP A 267 -5.08 -5.97 -13.69
CA ASP A 267 -4.06 -4.94 -13.60
C ASP A 267 -2.64 -5.48 -13.88
N ILE A 268 -2.42 -6.80 -13.85
CA ILE A 268 -1.08 -7.39 -14.02
C ILE A 268 -0.50 -7.02 -15.38
N ILE A 269 -1.23 -7.25 -16.46
CA ILE A 269 -0.76 -6.96 -17.82
C ILE A 269 -0.68 -5.45 -18.06
N LEU A 270 -1.64 -4.70 -17.54
CA LEU A 270 -1.63 -3.23 -17.62
C LEU A 270 -0.35 -2.66 -16.98
N LEU A 271 -0.02 -3.10 -15.77
CA LEU A 271 1.20 -2.71 -15.05
C LEU A 271 2.46 -3.20 -15.77
N ALA A 272 2.46 -4.45 -16.24
CA ALA A 272 3.61 -5.00 -16.96
C ALA A 272 3.94 -4.20 -18.23
N ARG A 273 2.92 -3.85 -19.01
CA ARG A 273 3.09 -3.01 -20.21
C ARG A 273 3.56 -1.59 -19.88
N HIS A 274 3.05 -1.02 -18.79
CA HIS A 274 3.50 0.29 -18.32
C HIS A 274 4.99 0.27 -17.94
N PHE A 275 5.41 -0.72 -17.13
CA PHE A 275 6.82 -0.85 -16.75
C PHE A 275 7.70 -1.16 -17.94
N LEU A 276 7.25 -2.01 -18.88
CA LEU A 276 7.95 -2.27 -20.13
C LEU A 276 8.24 -0.96 -20.87
N ALA A 277 7.22 -0.15 -21.13
CA ALA A 277 7.39 1.12 -21.83
C ALA A 277 8.34 2.08 -21.09
N GLN A 278 8.21 2.15 -19.77
CA GLN A 278 9.04 3.01 -18.93
C GLN A 278 10.52 2.59 -18.96
N TYR A 279 10.81 1.30 -18.77
CA TYR A 279 12.18 0.80 -18.69
C TYR A 279 12.82 0.66 -20.07
N ALA A 280 12.06 0.30 -21.12
CA ALA A 280 12.57 0.27 -22.48
C ALA A 280 13.07 1.65 -22.94
N ALA A 281 12.31 2.71 -22.63
CA ALA A 281 12.72 4.08 -22.92
C ALA A 281 13.99 4.49 -22.16
N LYS A 282 14.13 4.10 -20.88
CA LYS A 282 15.32 4.40 -20.06
C LYS A 282 16.56 3.64 -20.49
N ALA A 283 16.40 2.36 -20.87
CA ALA A 283 17.50 1.47 -21.22
C ALA A 283 17.86 1.49 -22.72
N ASN A 284 17.14 2.24 -23.55
CA ASN A 284 17.19 2.16 -25.02
C ASN A 284 17.06 0.69 -25.51
N SER A 285 16.20 -0.10 -24.84
CA SER A 285 15.96 -1.50 -25.21
C SER A 285 15.02 -1.57 -26.42
N PRO A 286 15.21 -2.54 -27.33
CA PRO A 286 14.29 -2.77 -28.44
C PRO A 286 12.94 -3.36 -27.99
N ALA A 287 12.84 -3.87 -26.76
CA ALA A 287 11.66 -4.54 -26.25
C ALA A 287 10.45 -3.61 -26.23
N SER A 288 9.36 -3.98 -26.91
CA SER A 288 8.16 -3.17 -27.06
C SER A 288 6.88 -3.91 -26.66
N SER A 289 6.90 -5.24 -26.61
CA SER A 289 5.70 -6.04 -26.35
C SER A 289 6.02 -7.40 -25.72
N PHE A 290 5.00 -8.05 -25.18
CA PHE A 290 5.05 -9.42 -24.65
C PHE A 290 4.39 -10.39 -25.64
N SER A 291 4.94 -11.60 -25.78
CA SER A 291 4.25 -12.68 -26.46
C SER A 291 3.05 -13.16 -25.64
N ALA A 292 2.06 -13.79 -26.28
CA ALA A 292 0.89 -14.33 -25.57
C ALA A 292 1.26 -15.39 -24.52
N ALA A 293 2.36 -16.12 -24.70
CA ALA A 293 2.87 -17.06 -23.70
C ALA A 293 3.47 -16.33 -22.49
N ALA A 294 4.23 -15.25 -22.73
CA ALA A 294 4.77 -14.38 -21.70
C ALA A 294 3.66 -13.74 -20.85
N GLU A 295 2.62 -13.19 -21.48
CA GLU A 295 1.46 -12.62 -20.76
C GLU A 295 0.75 -13.68 -19.91
N ARG A 296 0.52 -14.90 -20.41
CA ARG A 296 -0.06 -15.99 -19.62
C ARG A 296 0.80 -16.34 -18.40
N LYS A 297 2.13 -16.39 -18.56
CA LYS A 297 3.06 -16.64 -17.45
C LYS A 297 2.95 -15.59 -16.36
N LEU A 298 2.88 -14.31 -16.74
CA LEU A 298 2.68 -13.21 -15.79
C LEU A 298 1.34 -13.31 -15.06
N LEU A 299 0.26 -13.72 -15.75
CA LEU A 299 -1.08 -13.86 -15.16
C LEU A 299 -1.20 -15.05 -14.19
N LEU A 300 -0.44 -16.12 -14.40
CA LEU A 300 -0.50 -17.34 -13.60
C LEU A 300 0.33 -17.27 -12.30
N TYR A 301 1.16 -16.26 -12.14
CA TYR A 301 2.00 -16.11 -10.94
C TYR A 301 1.27 -15.31 -9.86
N ASP A 302 1.44 -15.70 -8.59
CA ASP A 302 0.71 -15.12 -7.45
C ASP A 302 1.22 -13.76 -6.98
N TRP A 303 2.40 -13.34 -7.43
CA TRP A 303 3.01 -12.06 -7.09
C TRP A 303 3.06 -11.79 -5.58
N PRO A 304 3.76 -12.59 -4.77
CA PRO A 304 3.85 -12.37 -3.33
C PRO A 304 4.44 -11.03 -2.94
N GLY A 305 5.33 -10.46 -3.77
CA GLY A 305 5.86 -9.10 -3.61
C GLY A 305 5.03 -8.02 -4.33
N ASN A 306 3.84 -8.39 -4.87
CA ASN A 306 2.90 -7.50 -5.51
C ASN A 306 3.50 -6.67 -6.66
N VAL A 307 3.14 -5.39 -6.77
CA VAL A 307 3.58 -4.50 -7.85
C VAL A 307 5.10 -4.29 -7.84
N ARG A 308 5.72 -4.23 -6.66
CA ARG A 308 7.18 -4.07 -6.55
C ARG A 308 7.94 -5.27 -7.15
N GLU A 309 7.43 -6.47 -6.95
CA GLU A 309 8.03 -7.67 -7.54
C GLU A 309 7.83 -7.70 -9.06
N LEU A 310 6.62 -7.40 -9.52
CA LEU A 310 6.33 -7.29 -10.96
C LEU A 310 7.24 -6.26 -11.63
N GLU A 311 7.38 -5.09 -11.05
CA GLU A 311 8.25 -4.01 -11.54
C GLU A 311 9.70 -4.50 -11.70
N HIS A 312 10.28 -5.12 -10.66
CA HIS A 312 11.64 -5.64 -10.71
C HIS A 312 11.82 -6.77 -11.73
N VAL A 313 10.82 -7.62 -11.92
CA VAL A 313 10.85 -8.68 -12.94
C VAL A 313 10.89 -8.06 -14.34
N ILE A 314 10.01 -7.09 -14.61
CA ILE A 314 9.96 -6.43 -15.92
C ILE A 314 11.23 -5.62 -16.18
N GLU A 315 11.71 -4.85 -15.20
CA GLU A 315 12.98 -4.11 -15.31
C GLU A 315 14.14 -5.04 -15.72
N ARG A 316 14.28 -6.18 -15.03
CA ARG A 316 15.32 -7.16 -15.34
C ARG A 316 15.18 -7.74 -16.75
N VAL A 317 13.95 -8.07 -17.15
CA VAL A 317 13.69 -8.62 -18.50
C VAL A 317 14.07 -7.60 -19.56
N VAL A 318 13.66 -6.35 -19.42
CA VAL A 318 13.95 -5.27 -20.38
C VAL A 318 15.45 -5.01 -20.52
N ILE A 319 16.21 -5.09 -19.43
CA ILE A 319 17.68 -4.90 -19.45
C ILE A 319 18.38 -6.05 -20.20
N LEU A 320 17.86 -7.28 -20.07
CA LEU A 320 18.48 -8.48 -20.65
C LEU A 320 17.97 -8.83 -22.05
N CYS A 321 16.79 -8.32 -22.44
CA CYS A 321 16.16 -8.62 -23.71
C CYS A 321 16.85 -7.87 -24.85
N THR A 322 17.18 -8.59 -25.90
CA THR A 322 17.78 -8.05 -27.14
C THR A 322 16.81 -8.04 -28.32
N GLU A 323 15.62 -8.59 -28.13
CA GLU A 323 14.57 -8.70 -29.13
C GLU A 323 13.42 -7.71 -28.86
N GLU A 324 12.60 -7.47 -29.90
CA GLU A 324 11.45 -6.58 -29.81
C GLU A 324 10.30 -7.18 -28.97
N ILE A 325 10.15 -8.51 -29.02
CA ILE A 325 9.06 -9.23 -28.35
C ILE A 325 9.64 -10.09 -27.23
N ILE A 326 9.25 -9.80 -25.99
CA ILE A 326 9.63 -10.58 -24.81
C ILE A 326 8.92 -11.94 -24.86
N GLN A 327 9.70 -13.03 -24.84
CA GLN A 327 9.20 -14.40 -24.84
C GLN A 327 8.98 -14.93 -23.41
N GLU A 328 8.29 -16.06 -23.29
CA GLU A 328 8.04 -16.70 -22.01
C GLU A 328 9.32 -17.05 -21.25
N ASP A 329 10.37 -17.48 -21.98
CA ASP A 329 11.65 -17.89 -21.39
C ASP A 329 12.48 -16.71 -20.88
N ASP A 330 12.24 -15.49 -21.38
CA ASP A 330 12.88 -14.27 -20.90
C ASP A 330 12.40 -13.88 -19.49
N ILE A 331 11.19 -14.32 -19.11
CA ILE A 331 10.59 -14.00 -17.84
C ILE A 331 11.00 -15.03 -16.79
N ILE A 332 11.99 -14.67 -15.97
CA ILE A 332 12.42 -15.50 -14.83
C ILE A 332 11.69 -15.02 -13.57
N LEU A 333 10.74 -15.82 -13.09
CA LEU A 333 10.00 -15.51 -11.88
C LEU A 333 10.74 -16.00 -10.62
N PRO A 334 10.68 -15.25 -9.50
CA PRO A 334 11.28 -15.70 -8.23
C PRO A 334 10.67 -17.02 -7.77
N GLY A 335 11.53 -17.95 -7.33
CA GLY A 335 11.10 -19.28 -6.89
C GLY A 335 10.82 -20.28 -8.02
N GLN A 336 10.80 -19.86 -9.27
CA GLN A 336 10.88 -20.80 -10.40
C GLN A 336 12.32 -21.26 -10.52
N VAL A 337 12.59 -22.44 -10.04
CA VAL A 337 13.83 -23.17 -10.34
C VAL A 337 13.74 -23.53 -11.82
N ASP A 338 14.78 -23.22 -12.57
CA ASP A 338 14.86 -23.60 -13.98
C ASP A 338 14.79 -25.14 -14.10
N VAL A 339 13.55 -25.63 -14.29
CA VAL A 339 13.24 -27.08 -14.30
C VAL A 339 13.99 -27.77 -15.43
N THR A 340 14.38 -27.02 -16.46
CA THR A 340 15.08 -27.56 -17.63
C THR A 340 16.56 -27.82 -17.36
N ARG A 341 17.14 -27.19 -16.31
CA ARG A 341 18.58 -27.32 -15.95
C ARG A 341 18.82 -28.17 -14.71
N MET A 342 17.76 -28.58 -13.99
CA MET A 342 17.90 -29.40 -12.79
C MET A 342 17.26 -30.79 -12.97
N SER A 343 17.90 -31.80 -12.44
CA SER A 343 17.30 -33.13 -12.39
C SER A 343 16.10 -33.16 -11.44
N PHE A 344 15.15 -34.08 -11.68
CA PHE A 344 14.01 -34.27 -10.78
C PHE A 344 14.42 -34.48 -9.31
N GLN A 345 15.58 -35.14 -9.09
CA GLN A 345 16.10 -35.39 -7.74
C GLN A 345 16.57 -34.08 -7.06
N GLU A 346 17.24 -33.19 -7.79
CA GLU A 346 17.67 -31.89 -7.29
C GLU A 346 16.49 -30.97 -7.01
N LEU A 347 15.48 -30.94 -7.87
CA LEU A 347 14.23 -30.21 -7.66
C LEU A 347 13.49 -30.68 -6.41
N LYS A 348 13.32 -31.99 -6.28
CA LYS A 348 12.69 -32.60 -5.10
C LYS A 348 13.45 -32.26 -3.82
N ALA A 349 14.79 -32.34 -3.87
CA ALA A 349 15.65 -32.01 -2.73
C ALA A 349 15.52 -30.54 -2.32
N ASN A 350 15.46 -29.61 -3.29
CA ASN A 350 15.28 -28.18 -3.04
C ASN A 350 13.92 -27.86 -2.44
N VAL A 351 12.83 -28.40 -2.99
CA VAL A 351 11.47 -28.20 -2.46
C VAL A 351 11.37 -28.74 -1.02
N ILE A 352 11.89 -29.94 -0.78
CA ILE A 352 11.91 -30.53 0.57
C ILE A 352 12.75 -29.66 1.51
N SER A 353 13.93 -29.21 1.09
CA SER A 353 14.81 -28.38 1.87
C SER A 353 14.17 -27.05 2.25
N GLN A 354 13.48 -26.40 1.32
CA GLN A 354 12.78 -25.13 1.54
C GLN A 354 11.59 -25.30 2.48
N PHE A 355 10.81 -26.37 2.28
CA PHE A 355 9.72 -26.72 3.19
C PHE A 355 10.22 -27.03 4.62
N GLU A 356 11.26 -27.85 4.76
CA GLU A 356 11.88 -28.18 6.06
C GLU A 356 12.34 -26.89 6.76
N SER A 357 13.04 -26.01 6.06
CA SER A 357 13.55 -24.75 6.63
C SER A 357 12.42 -23.85 7.13
N ASN A 358 11.40 -23.60 6.29
CA ASN A 358 10.25 -22.77 6.65
C ASN A 358 9.47 -23.36 7.84
N TYR A 359 9.24 -24.66 7.83
CA TYR A 359 8.55 -25.35 8.90
C TYR A 359 9.28 -25.23 10.23
N LEU A 360 10.62 -25.47 10.23
CA LEU A 360 11.47 -25.37 11.42
C LEU A 360 11.47 -23.94 11.98
N GLN A 361 11.58 -22.92 11.14
CA GLN A 361 11.53 -21.52 11.56
C GLN A 361 10.18 -21.17 12.20
N ASN A 362 9.07 -21.56 11.58
CA ASN A 362 7.73 -21.32 12.12
C ASN A 362 7.53 -21.98 13.49
N VAL A 363 7.96 -23.25 13.65
CA VAL A 363 7.85 -23.97 14.91
C VAL A 363 8.77 -23.37 15.98
N LEU A 364 9.99 -22.95 15.62
CA LEU A 364 10.92 -22.28 16.54
C LEU A 364 10.38 -20.92 16.98
N THR A 365 9.76 -20.15 16.09
CA THR A 365 9.09 -18.89 16.40
C THR A 365 7.94 -19.13 17.41
N ALA A 366 7.05 -20.07 17.13
CA ALA A 366 5.93 -20.40 18.00
C ALA A 366 6.40 -20.90 19.39
N CYS A 367 7.55 -21.59 19.46
CA CYS A 367 8.13 -22.11 20.69
C CYS A 367 9.18 -21.18 21.33
N ARG A 368 9.33 -19.93 20.85
CA ARG A 368 10.29 -18.93 21.35
C ARG A 368 11.73 -19.50 21.48
N GLY A 369 12.16 -20.25 20.47
CA GLY A 369 13.50 -20.87 20.43
C GLY A 369 13.71 -22.05 21.40
N ASN A 370 12.66 -22.55 22.05
CA ASN A 370 12.75 -23.73 22.91
C ASN A 370 12.74 -25.02 22.09
N ILE A 371 13.92 -25.60 21.87
CA ILE A 371 14.12 -26.79 21.02
C ILE A 371 13.31 -28.01 21.50
N THR A 372 13.19 -28.18 22.82
CA THR A 372 12.46 -29.33 23.37
C THR A 372 10.96 -29.24 23.07
N LYS A 373 10.36 -28.05 23.27
CA LYS A 373 8.96 -27.81 22.91
C LYS A 373 8.76 -27.86 21.39
N ALA A 374 9.69 -27.30 20.63
CA ALA A 374 9.63 -27.32 19.16
C ALA A 374 9.67 -28.76 18.61
N ALA A 375 10.50 -29.61 19.15
CA ALA A 375 10.58 -31.02 18.79
C ALA A 375 9.28 -31.78 19.11
N GLN A 376 8.65 -31.50 20.25
CA GLN A 376 7.35 -32.08 20.63
C GLN A 376 6.24 -31.63 19.66
N VAL A 377 6.15 -30.34 19.33
CA VAL A 377 5.19 -29.80 18.36
C VAL A 377 5.39 -30.44 16.98
N ALA A 378 6.64 -30.62 16.56
CA ALA A 378 7.00 -31.25 15.30
C ALA A 378 6.85 -32.78 15.32
N GLN A 379 6.44 -33.40 16.44
CA GLN A 379 6.35 -34.86 16.65
C GLN A 379 7.63 -35.58 16.24
N LYS A 380 8.80 -35.00 16.57
CA LYS A 380 10.12 -35.55 16.30
C LYS A 380 10.92 -35.65 17.59
N GLU A 381 11.84 -36.62 17.64
CA GLU A 381 12.81 -36.68 18.72
C GLU A 381 13.69 -35.42 18.75
N ARG A 382 13.99 -34.92 19.93
CA ARG A 382 14.80 -33.72 20.13
C ARG A 382 16.14 -33.74 19.36
N ARG A 383 16.79 -34.93 19.29
CA ARG A 383 18.06 -35.11 18.60
C ARG A 383 17.88 -34.98 17.07
N THR A 384 16.85 -35.55 16.54
CA THR A 384 16.48 -35.47 15.10
C THR A 384 16.09 -34.06 14.70
N PHE A 385 15.29 -33.38 15.53
CA PHE A 385 14.90 -31.98 15.30
C PHE A 385 16.11 -31.07 15.28
N TRP A 386 17.04 -31.24 16.22
CA TRP A 386 18.28 -30.48 16.30
C TRP A 386 19.18 -30.70 15.07
N ALA A 387 19.27 -31.94 14.59
CA ALA A 387 20.03 -32.27 13.38
C ALA A 387 19.46 -31.51 12.14
N LEU A 388 18.13 -31.43 12.04
CA LEU A 388 17.47 -30.67 10.96
C LEU A 388 17.75 -29.15 11.09
N VAL A 389 17.67 -28.58 12.28
CA VAL A 389 18.00 -27.16 12.54
C VAL A 389 19.44 -26.85 12.10
N ARG A 390 20.39 -27.72 12.42
CA ARG A 390 21.80 -27.59 11.97
C ARG A 390 21.94 -27.76 10.45
N LYS A 391 21.27 -28.74 9.85
CA LYS A 391 21.29 -28.98 8.40
C LYS A 391 20.89 -27.73 7.61
N HIS A 392 19.91 -26.97 8.13
CA HIS A 392 19.40 -25.77 7.51
C HIS A 392 20.04 -24.46 7.99
N ASN A 393 21.14 -24.54 8.76
CA ASN A 393 21.86 -23.38 9.30
C ASN A 393 20.95 -22.36 10.04
N ILE A 394 19.92 -22.84 10.74
CA ILE A 394 18.97 -21.97 11.44
C ILE A 394 19.58 -21.55 12.79
N ASP A 395 19.75 -20.24 12.96
CA ASP A 395 20.21 -19.66 14.21
C ASP A 395 19.08 -19.58 15.24
N VAL A 396 19.08 -20.48 16.20
CA VAL A 396 18.04 -20.58 17.25
C VAL A 396 18.05 -19.38 18.20
N GLN A 397 19.16 -18.67 18.32
CA GLN A 397 19.26 -17.50 19.19
C GLN A 397 18.32 -16.37 18.75
N LYS A 398 18.09 -16.23 17.44
CA LYS A 398 17.19 -15.23 16.86
C LYS A 398 15.73 -15.40 17.28
N PHE A 399 15.34 -16.57 17.75
CA PHE A 399 13.98 -16.90 18.18
C PHE A 399 13.81 -16.89 19.70
N ARG A 400 14.86 -16.61 20.47
CA ARG A 400 14.80 -16.48 21.94
C ARG A 400 14.50 -15.03 22.29
N ALA A 401 13.48 -14.80 23.11
CA ALA A 401 13.29 -13.50 23.73
C ALA A 401 14.52 -13.16 24.58
N PRO A 402 14.96 -11.88 24.62
CA PRO A 402 16.03 -11.49 25.54
C PRO A 402 15.62 -11.80 26.98
N ASP A 403 16.42 -12.61 27.67
CA ASP A 403 16.26 -12.93 29.09
C ASP A 403 16.43 -11.63 29.90
N TYR A 404 15.34 -11.09 30.42
CA TYR A 404 15.39 -10.18 31.54
C TYR A 404 15.74 -11.00 32.78
N HIS A 405 17.04 -11.11 33.09
CA HIS A 405 17.48 -11.57 34.40
C HIS A 405 16.99 -10.56 35.44
N GLU A 406 15.99 -10.97 36.22
CA GLU A 406 15.72 -10.44 37.56
C GLU A 406 17.04 -10.61 38.40
N ARG A 407 17.79 -9.52 38.52
CA ARG A 407 18.77 -9.42 39.63
C ARG A 407 17.95 -9.16 40.88
N GLY A 408 17.51 -10.25 41.49
CA GLY A 408 16.97 -10.24 42.82
C GLY A 408 18.07 -9.78 43.80
N ASN A 409 17.88 -8.64 44.39
CA ASN A 409 18.59 -8.15 45.55
C ASN A 409 18.37 -9.11 46.71
N HIS A 410 19.37 -9.94 47.02
CA HIS A 410 19.60 -10.43 48.38
C HIS A 410 20.62 -9.50 49.05
N GLN A 411 20.15 -8.53 49.78
CA GLN A 411 20.84 -7.99 50.95
C GLN A 411 19.86 -8.00 52.11
N SER A 412 19.89 -9.12 52.81
CA SER A 412 19.36 -9.20 54.17
C SER A 412 20.56 -9.12 55.15
N ALA A 413 20.38 -8.21 56.06
CA ALA A 413 20.79 -8.27 57.47
C ALA A 413 22.30 -8.50 57.79
N LEU A 414 22.84 -7.49 58.37
CA LEU A 414 23.50 -7.55 59.72
C LEU A 414 24.15 -6.19 60.01
N GLY A 415 23.73 -5.59 61.13
CA GLY A 415 24.34 -4.41 61.72
C GLY A 415 23.34 -3.40 62.23
#